data_c1af2a1731917910321890553292b6ec
#
_entry.id   c1af2a1731917910321890553292b6ec
#
_cell.length_a   1.000
_cell.length_b   1.000
_cell.length_c   1.000
_cell.angle_alpha   90.00
_cell.angle_beta   90.00
_cell.angle_gamma   90.00
#
_symmetry.space_group_name_H-M   'P 1'
#
loop_
_entity.id
_entity.type
_entity.pdbx_description
1 polymer ?
#
loop_
_entity_poly.entity_id
_entity_poly.type
_entity_poly.pdbx_seq_one_letter_code
_entity_poly.pdbx_strand_id
1 'polypeptide(L)'
;MEENIIHESEEKKSVSFIEQKVINDLAEGKNGGRLQTRFPPEPNGYLHIGHAKAIAIDFGLAKKYNGTCNLRFDDTNPIKEDTEYIESIENDIKWLGFQWANVYYASDYFQELWDFAVWLIKQGRAYVDEQSSEVIAQQKGTTTSPGTNSPFRDRPVEENLKLFEFMNSGKCEPGTLVLRAKIDMAHPNMLFRDPLIYRVLNIPHIRTGNKWNAYPMYDFTHGQSDYLEGVTHSWCTLEFVEHRPLYDLFVTWMKEWKGETDNIEDNRPRQTEFNKLNLNYTLMSKRNLLALVNEKLVNGWDDPRMPTICGFRRRGYSPESIIKFIDKIGYTKIDALNDMALLESAVRDDLNSRALRVSAVLNPVKVVLTNYPEGQLEQLTAVNNPENEADGTHEVEFSRELWIERDDFMKEADKKFMRLAPGKEVRLKNAYIIKCNEEHPCDEDENGNVTTIYCTYDPESRSGLPGSNRKIKGKTLHWVSCHNAVKAEVRLYDRLWKVENPRDTLADLREEQNCDAVTAMKQMINPNSLSILKDCFIEPFAASMKPLTYLQFQRIGYFTPDSDSTAEKPVFNKTVGLKDTWAKINK
;
A
#
# COMPACT_ATOMS: atom_id res chain seq x y z
N MET A 1 40.24 4.41 36.38
CA MET A 1 38.79 4.48 36.19
C MET A 1 38.53 5.63 35.24
N GLU A 2 38.53 5.32 33.97
CA GLU A 2 38.14 6.26 32.89
C GLU A 2 36.79 5.76 32.34
N GLU A 3 35.78 6.58 32.58
CA GLU A 3 34.44 6.34 32.05
C GLU A 3 34.46 6.59 30.53
N ASN A 4 34.34 5.53 29.76
CA ASN A 4 34.07 5.61 28.32
C ASN A 4 32.59 6.02 28.12
N ILE A 5 32.38 7.30 27.93
CA ILE A 5 31.12 7.85 27.43
C ILE A 5 31.07 7.53 25.93
N ILE A 6 30.28 6.52 25.58
CA ILE A 6 29.92 6.25 24.19
C ILE A 6 28.90 7.32 23.80
N HIS A 7 29.36 8.34 23.09
CA HIS A 7 28.49 9.23 22.34
C HIS A 7 27.95 8.45 21.13
N GLU A 8 26.75 7.89 21.25
CA GLU A 8 25.94 7.60 20.07
C GLU A 8 25.69 8.94 19.36
N SER A 9 26.35 9.13 18.24
CA SER A 9 26.04 10.21 17.32
C SER A 9 24.66 9.92 16.73
N GLU A 10 23.61 10.58 17.23
CA GLU A 10 22.37 10.71 16.50
C GLU A 10 22.68 11.30 15.12
N GLU A 11 22.68 10.47 14.09
CA GLU A 11 22.69 10.96 12.72
C GLU A 11 21.48 11.89 12.59
N LYS A 12 21.73 13.18 12.47
CA LYS A 12 20.68 14.17 12.16
C LYS A 12 20.08 13.78 10.81
N LYS A 13 18.96 13.05 10.83
CA LYS A 13 18.16 12.80 9.63
C LYS A 13 17.91 14.14 8.95
N SER A 14 18.32 14.28 7.70
CA SER A 14 18.07 15.49 6.92
C SER A 14 16.54 15.65 6.81
N VAL A 15 16.05 16.81 7.21
CA VAL A 15 14.64 17.18 7.15
C VAL A 15 14.23 17.29 5.69
N SER A 16 13.09 16.73 5.29
CA SER A 16 12.57 16.88 3.92
C SER A 16 12.23 18.35 3.63
N PHE A 17 12.24 18.74 2.35
CA PHE A 17 11.90 20.12 1.95
C PHE A 17 10.48 20.54 2.38
N ILE A 18 9.54 19.58 2.45
CA ILE A 18 8.17 19.84 2.93
C ILE A 18 8.16 20.08 4.44
N GLU A 19 8.86 19.25 5.18
CA GLU A 19 8.98 19.40 6.62
C GLU A 19 9.72 20.69 6.98
N GLN A 20 10.78 21.06 6.23
CA GLN A 20 11.47 22.33 6.41
C GLN A 20 10.54 23.53 6.18
N LYS A 21 9.62 23.41 5.20
CA LYS A 21 8.59 24.44 4.98
C LYS A 21 7.67 24.59 6.18
N VAL A 22 7.18 23.49 6.76
CA VAL A 22 6.37 23.51 7.98
C VAL A 22 7.10 24.20 9.14
N ILE A 23 8.37 23.82 9.36
CA ILE A 23 9.21 24.43 10.40
C ILE A 23 9.32 25.94 10.21
N ASN A 24 9.59 26.39 8.99
CA ASN A 24 9.74 27.80 8.68
C ASN A 24 8.40 28.55 8.88
N ASP A 25 7.30 28.04 8.35
CA ASP A 25 5.98 28.68 8.42
C ASP A 25 5.49 28.78 9.88
N LEU A 26 5.75 27.76 10.73
CA LEU A 26 5.45 27.80 12.15
C LEU A 26 6.35 28.81 12.89
N ALA A 27 7.64 28.86 12.60
CA ALA A 27 8.57 29.82 13.21
C ALA A 27 8.24 31.29 12.84
N GLU A 28 7.74 31.52 11.63
CA GLU A 28 7.27 32.83 11.17
C GLU A 28 5.87 33.19 11.70
N GLY A 29 5.20 32.28 12.42
CA GLY A 29 3.85 32.50 12.94
C GLY A 29 2.77 32.55 11.86
N LYS A 30 3.03 32.03 10.66
CA LYS A 30 2.03 31.95 9.59
C LYS A 30 0.81 31.16 10.03
N ASN A 31 -0.36 31.52 9.50
CA ASN A 31 -1.65 30.93 9.87
C ASN A 31 -1.90 30.95 11.39
N GLY A 32 -1.36 31.93 12.11
CA GLY A 32 -1.46 32.01 13.58
C GLY A 32 -0.70 30.89 14.29
N GLY A 33 0.36 30.37 13.70
CA GLY A 33 1.15 29.25 14.24
C GLY A 33 0.43 27.89 14.19
N ARG A 34 -0.64 27.76 13.40
CA ARG A 34 -1.38 26.51 13.22
C ARG A 34 -0.83 25.67 12.08
N LEU A 35 -0.84 24.34 12.28
CA LEU A 35 -0.67 23.36 11.21
C LEU A 35 -1.95 22.54 11.08
N GLN A 36 -2.62 22.68 9.95
CA GLN A 36 -3.77 21.87 9.60
C GLN A 36 -3.61 21.38 8.17
N THR A 37 -3.59 20.07 8.03
CA THR A 37 -3.49 19.34 6.77
C THR A 37 -4.80 18.61 6.47
N ARG A 38 -4.88 17.98 5.32
CA ARG A 38 -5.99 17.09 4.98
C ARG A 38 -5.55 16.00 4.00
N PHE A 39 -6.15 14.84 4.11
CA PHE A 39 -6.08 13.79 3.10
C PHE A 39 -7.42 13.76 2.35
N PRO A 40 -7.45 14.08 1.02
CA PRO A 40 -8.69 14.27 0.27
C PRO A 40 -8.92 13.16 -0.77
N PRO A 41 -9.17 11.90 -0.38
CA PRO A 41 -9.41 10.85 -1.36
C PRO A 41 -10.76 11.00 -2.06
N GLU A 42 -10.81 10.67 -3.36
CA GLU A 42 -12.08 10.40 -4.03
C GLU A 42 -12.62 9.03 -3.58
N PRO A 43 -13.91 8.91 -3.15
CA PRO A 43 -14.50 7.65 -2.70
C PRO A 43 -14.91 6.75 -3.89
N ASN A 44 -13.97 6.44 -4.76
CA ASN A 44 -14.19 5.76 -6.04
C ASN A 44 -13.24 4.57 -6.28
N GLY A 45 -12.62 4.00 -5.21
CA GLY A 45 -11.76 2.81 -5.21
C GLY A 45 -10.93 2.66 -3.95
N TYR A 46 -10.28 1.51 -3.86
CA TYR A 46 -9.40 1.17 -2.76
C TYR A 46 -8.09 1.96 -2.80
N LEU A 47 -7.54 2.25 -1.62
CA LEU A 47 -6.24 2.91 -1.49
C LEU A 47 -5.11 1.94 -1.88
N HIS A 48 -4.07 2.48 -2.51
CA HIS A 48 -2.84 1.76 -2.82
C HIS A 48 -1.64 2.41 -2.11
N ILE A 49 -0.47 1.79 -2.20
CA ILE A 49 0.75 2.26 -1.50
C ILE A 49 1.14 3.71 -1.87
N GLY A 50 0.77 4.18 -3.05
CA GLY A 50 0.95 5.60 -3.41
C GLY A 50 0.17 6.54 -2.50
N HIS A 51 -1.06 6.16 -2.10
CA HIS A 51 -1.85 6.90 -1.13
C HIS A 51 -1.25 6.82 0.29
N ALA A 52 -0.61 5.69 0.66
CA ALA A 52 0.07 5.59 1.94
C ALA A 52 1.17 6.64 2.09
N LYS A 53 1.85 7.02 1.00
CA LYS A 53 2.83 8.11 1.00
C LYS A 53 2.21 9.47 1.29
N ALA A 54 1.01 9.77 0.72
CA ALA A 54 0.28 10.99 1.02
C ALA A 54 -0.24 10.98 2.47
N ILE A 55 -0.83 9.86 2.92
CA ILE A 55 -1.30 9.69 4.31
C ILE A 55 -0.15 9.91 5.30
N ALA A 56 1.03 9.33 5.02
CA ALA A 56 2.19 9.46 5.91
C ALA A 56 2.65 10.92 6.06
N ILE A 57 2.58 11.74 5.00
CA ILE A 57 2.96 13.16 5.10
C ILE A 57 1.87 14.00 5.73
N ASP A 58 0.60 13.83 5.31
CA ASP A 58 -0.52 14.63 5.81
C ASP A 58 -0.73 14.42 7.31
N PHE A 59 -0.86 13.19 7.74
CA PHE A 59 -1.07 12.84 9.14
C PHE A 59 0.23 12.87 9.96
N GLY A 60 1.35 12.45 9.36
CA GLY A 60 2.65 12.37 10.05
C GLY A 60 3.18 13.73 10.47
N LEU A 61 3.15 14.74 9.57
CA LEU A 61 3.57 16.09 9.93
C LEU A 61 2.60 16.76 10.90
N ALA A 62 1.29 16.60 10.71
CA ALA A 62 0.31 17.08 11.68
C ALA A 62 0.60 16.52 13.09
N LYS A 63 0.78 15.21 13.23
CA LYS A 63 1.11 14.57 14.51
C LYS A 63 2.44 15.06 15.09
N LYS A 64 3.48 15.18 14.26
CA LYS A 64 4.84 15.58 14.69
C LYS A 64 4.91 17.00 15.22
N TYR A 65 4.11 17.91 14.66
CA TYR A 65 4.11 19.35 15.00
C TYR A 65 2.87 19.79 15.76
N ASN A 66 2.18 18.86 16.45
CA ASN A 66 0.97 19.12 17.27
C ASN A 66 -0.14 19.82 16.49
N GLY A 67 -0.22 19.58 15.18
CA GLY A 67 -1.28 20.05 14.31
C GLY A 67 -2.43 19.05 14.21
N THR A 68 -3.33 19.30 13.26
CA THR A 68 -4.48 18.44 12.96
C THR A 68 -4.48 18.04 11.49
N CYS A 69 -5.04 16.85 11.19
CA CYS A 69 -5.29 16.41 9.83
C CYS A 69 -6.75 15.98 9.69
N ASN A 70 -7.43 16.49 8.66
CA ASN A 70 -8.80 16.12 8.34
C ASN A 70 -8.82 15.04 7.26
N LEU A 71 -9.85 14.19 7.29
CA LEU A 71 -10.22 13.33 6.17
C LEU A 71 -11.35 14.06 5.39
N ARG A 72 -11.11 14.36 4.11
CA ARG A 72 -12.14 14.94 3.25
C ARG A 72 -12.39 14.05 2.05
N PHE A 73 -13.57 13.50 1.94
CA PHE A 73 -13.97 12.79 0.74
C PHE A 73 -14.27 13.82 -0.37
N ASP A 74 -13.51 13.72 -1.47
CA ASP A 74 -13.80 14.51 -2.68
C ASP A 74 -14.90 13.79 -3.49
N ASP A 75 -16.14 14.01 -3.09
CA ASP A 75 -17.34 13.42 -3.65
C ASP A 75 -18.01 14.36 -4.67
N THR A 76 -17.22 15.05 -5.51
CA THR A 76 -17.72 15.95 -6.55
C THR A 76 -18.24 15.22 -7.80
N ASN A 77 -17.96 13.95 -7.95
CA ASN A 77 -18.34 13.17 -9.13
C ASN A 77 -19.20 11.94 -8.78
N PRO A 78 -20.54 12.09 -8.75
CA PRO A 78 -21.47 11.05 -8.29
C PRO A 78 -21.48 9.76 -9.14
N ILE A 79 -20.86 9.77 -10.33
CA ILE A 79 -20.87 8.60 -11.25
C ILE A 79 -20.11 7.39 -10.70
N LYS A 80 -19.12 7.61 -9.82
CA LYS A 80 -18.13 6.60 -9.45
C LYS A 80 -18.04 6.32 -7.96
N GLU A 81 -18.87 6.94 -7.16
CA GLU A 81 -18.78 6.89 -5.70
C GLU A 81 -19.54 5.69 -5.14
N ASP A 82 -18.98 5.03 -4.12
CA ASP A 82 -19.60 3.93 -3.39
C ASP A 82 -19.23 3.99 -1.91
N THR A 83 -20.18 3.62 -1.05
CA THR A 83 -20.00 3.55 0.40
C THR A 83 -18.96 2.50 0.81
N GLU A 84 -18.81 1.42 0.03
CA GLU A 84 -17.76 0.41 0.22
C GLU A 84 -16.36 1.04 0.21
N TYR A 85 -16.12 2.00 -0.69
CA TYR A 85 -14.82 2.68 -0.76
C TYR A 85 -14.57 3.60 0.42
N ILE A 86 -15.60 4.28 0.93
CA ILE A 86 -15.50 5.13 2.13
C ILE A 86 -15.05 4.29 3.33
N GLU A 87 -15.72 3.17 3.60
CA GLU A 87 -15.37 2.27 4.70
C GLU A 87 -13.95 1.70 4.55
N SER A 88 -13.57 1.31 3.33
CA SER A 88 -12.23 0.79 3.06
C SER A 88 -11.15 1.85 3.31
N ILE A 89 -11.37 3.09 2.87
CA ILE A 89 -10.44 4.22 3.05
C ILE A 89 -10.24 4.49 4.55
N GLU A 90 -11.33 4.58 5.32
CA GLU A 90 -11.24 4.77 6.76
C GLU A 90 -10.49 3.66 7.48
N ASN A 91 -10.78 2.40 7.11
CA ASN A 91 -10.10 1.24 7.68
C ASN A 91 -8.61 1.22 7.35
N ASP A 92 -8.23 1.61 6.15
CA ASP A 92 -6.83 1.65 5.73
C ASP A 92 -6.04 2.75 6.46
N ILE A 93 -6.62 3.94 6.66
CA ILE A 93 -5.99 5.02 7.44
C ILE A 93 -5.79 4.59 8.90
N LYS A 94 -6.82 4.00 9.53
CA LYS A 94 -6.74 3.48 10.91
C LYS A 94 -5.70 2.38 11.02
N TRP A 95 -5.63 1.48 10.06
CA TRP A 95 -4.64 0.41 10.04
C TRP A 95 -3.20 0.93 9.90
N LEU A 96 -2.99 2.01 9.13
CA LEU A 96 -1.68 2.69 9.05
C LEU A 96 -1.29 3.42 10.35
N GLY A 97 -2.13 3.42 11.39
CA GLY A 97 -1.86 4.01 12.70
C GLY A 97 -2.17 5.50 12.79
N PHE A 98 -3.03 6.00 11.90
CA PHE A 98 -3.47 7.39 11.88
C PHE A 98 -4.94 7.56 12.24
N GLN A 99 -5.27 8.74 12.73
CA GLN A 99 -6.63 9.16 13.05
C GLN A 99 -6.82 10.61 12.63
N TRP A 100 -7.93 10.89 11.98
CA TRP A 100 -8.30 12.22 11.56
C TRP A 100 -8.96 13.03 12.68
N ALA A 101 -8.88 14.36 12.57
CA ALA A 101 -9.54 15.26 13.49
C ALA A 101 -11.05 15.39 13.16
N ASN A 102 -11.36 15.60 11.88
CA ASN A 102 -12.73 15.70 11.37
C ASN A 102 -12.88 14.96 10.05
N VAL A 103 -14.12 14.56 9.72
CA VAL A 103 -14.50 14.06 8.41
C VAL A 103 -15.35 15.10 7.71
N TYR A 104 -14.98 15.44 6.49
CA TYR A 104 -15.71 16.36 5.62
C TYR A 104 -15.97 15.70 4.25
N TYR A 105 -16.92 16.24 3.54
CA TYR A 105 -17.24 15.88 2.17
C TYR A 105 -17.30 17.14 1.31
N ALA A 106 -16.80 17.09 0.09
CA ALA A 106 -16.92 18.22 -0.83
C ALA A 106 -18.38 18.64 -1.04
N SER A 107 -19.30 17.66 -1.00
CA SER A 107 -20.74 17.90 -1.09
C SER A 107 -21.34 18.68 0.08
N ASP A 108 -20.66 18.76 1.23
CA ASP A 108 -21.09 19.61 2.35
C ASP A 108 -21.09 21.11 1.97
N TYR A 109 -20.23 21.47 1.02
CA TYR A 109 -20.01 22.85 0.56
C TYR A 109 -20.71 23.19 -0.76
N PHE A 110 -21.49 22.29 -1.36
CA PHE A 110 -22.10 22.52 -2.68
C PHE A 110 -22.97 23.78 -2.74
N GLN A 111 -23.69 24.12 -1.67
CA GLN A 111 -24.46 25.36 -1.64
C GLN A 111 -23.54 26.58 -1.63
N GLU A 112 -22.49 26.54 -0.84
CA GLU A 112 -21.56 27.66 -0.72
C GLU A 112 -20.74 27.87 -1.99
N LEU A 113 -20.34 26.77 -2.64
CA LEU A 113 -19.67 26.78 -3.95
C LEU A 113 -20.62 27.34 -5.04
N TRP A 114 -21.91 27.00 -4.99
CA TRP A 114 -22.93 27.55 -5.88
C TRP A 114 -23.07 29.07 -5.69
N ASP A 115 -23.21 29.54 -4.45
CA ASP A 115 -23.35 30.94 -4.13
C ASP A 115 -22.10 31.74 -4.53
N PHE A 116 -20.92 31.14 -4.36
CA PHE A 116 -19.66 31.70 -4.85
C PHE A 116 -19.62 31.78 -6.38
N ALA A 117 -20.06 30.76 -7.09
CA ALA A 117 -20.16 30.79 -8.56
C ALA A 117 -21.16 31.89 -9.04
N VAL A 118 -22.30 32.06 -8.35
CA VAL A 118 -23.24 33.16 -8.61
C VAL A 118 -22.57 34.53 -8.41
N TRP A 119 -21.76 34.66 -7.36
CA TRP A 119 -21.01 35.90 -7.14
C TRP A 119 -19.99 36.15 -8.27
N LEU A 120 -19.25 35.10 -8.72
CA LEU A 120 -18.33 35.25 -9.85
C LEU A 120 -19.03 35.72 -11.13
N ILE A 121 -20.23 35.19 -11.42
CA ILE A 121 -21.04 35.67 -12.55
C ILE A 121 -21.39 37.15 -12.39
N LYS A 122 -21.85 37.58 -11.19
CA LYS A 122 -22.20 38.97 -10.89
C LYS A 122 -21.00 39.92 -11.02
N GLN A 123 -19.78 39.43 -10.74
CA GLN A 123 -18.54 40.19 -10.92
C GLN A 123 -18.02 40.16 -12.37
N GLY A 124 -18.72 39.50 -13.28
CA GLY A 124 -18.25 39.29 -14.66
C GLY A 124 -17.02 38.40 -14.78
N ARG A 125 -16.75 37.56 -13.74
CA ARG A 125 -15.62 36.60 -13.66
C ARG A 125 -16.00 35.18 -14.07
N ALA A 126 -17.25 34.94 -14.46
CA ALA A 126 -17.71 33.67 -14.99
C ALA A 126 -18.83 33.86 -16.00
N TYR A 127 -18.96 32.94 -16.93
CA TYR A 127 -20.00 32.93 -17.96
C TYR A 127 -20.43 31.52 -18.32
N VAL A 128 -21.68 31.36 -18.78
CA VAL A 128 -22.20 30.09 -19.27
C VAL A 128 -21.84 29.95 -20.76
N ASP A 129 -21.26 28.84 -21.12
CA ASP A 129 -20.86 28.50 -22.49
C ASP A 129 -21.76 27.37 -23.01
N GLU A 130 -22.24 27.53 -24.25
CA GLU A 130 -23.12 26.55 -24.95
C GLU A 130 -22.38 25.69 -25.96
N GLN A 131 -21.05 25.79 -26.02
CA GLN A 131 -20.23 25.04 -26.95
C GLN A 131 -19.99 23.61 -26.46
N SER A 132 -19.83 22.68 -27.40
CA SER A 132 -19.46 21.32 -27.06
C SER A 132 -18.04 21.22 -26.51
N SER A 133 -17.76 20.12 -25.81
CA SER A 133 -16.44 19.87 -25.23
C SER A 133 -15.31 19.89 -26.27
N GLU A 134 -15.59 19.41 -27.50
CA GLU A 134 -14.64 19.39 -28.61
C GLU A 134 -14.31 20.80 -29.11
N VAL A 135 -15.33 21.66 -29.23
CA VAL A 135 -15.14 23.06 -29.64
C VAL A 135 -14.37 23.82 -28.59
N ILE A 136 -14.72 23.66 -27.30
CA ILE A 136 -14.00 24.28 -26.18
C ILE A 136 -12.54 23.83 -26.16
N ALA A 137 -12.28 22.53 -26.37
CA ALA A 137 -10.92 21.99 -26.42
C ALA A 137 -10.10 22.59 -27.56
N GLN A 138 -10.70 22.72 -28.75
CA GLN A 138 -10.04 23.36 -29.90
C GLN A 138 -9.76 24.84 -29.66
N GLN A 139 -10.72 25.56 -29.09
CA GLN A 139 -10.56 26.99 -28.77
C GLN A 139 -9.48 27.26 -27.71
N LYS A 140 -9.19 26.32 -26.82
CA LYS A 140 -8.06 26.45 -25.89
C LYS A 140 -6.70 26.60 -26.58
N GLY A 141 -6.58 26.23 -27.83
CA GLY A 141 -5.31 26.27 -28.56
C GLY A 141 -4.32 25.20 -28.08
N THR A 142 -3.04 25.53 -28.15
CA THR A 142 -1.96 24.63 -27.74
C THR A 142 -1.00 25.32 -26.76
N THR A 143 0.00 24.64 -26.28
CA THR A 143 1.07 25.24 -25.44
C THR A 143 1.88 26.30 -26.20
N THR A 144 1.89 26.26 -27.54
CA THR A 144 2.62 27.19 -28.41
C THR A 144 1.74 28.19 -29.15
N SER A 145 0.42 28.06 -29.09
CA SER A 145 -0.53 28.99 -29.70
C SER A 145 -1.60 29.41 -28.68
N PRO A 146 -1.96 30.71 -28.64
CA PRO A 146 -3.03 31.20 -27.76
C PRO A 146 -4.37 30.58 -28.12
N GLY A 147 -5.28 30.59 -27.17
CA GLY A 147 -6.67 30.22 -27.41
C GLY A 147 -7.46 31.38 -28.03
N THR A 148 -8.71 31.10 -28.38
CA THR A 148 -9.67 32.08 -28.90
C THR A 148 -10.87 32.20 -27.95
N ASN A 149 -11.42 33.39 -27.85
CA ASN A 149 -12.58 33.65 -26.99
C ASN A 149 -13.83 32.88 -27.49
N SER A 150 -14.60 32.35 -26.55
CA SER A 150 -15.94 31.87 -26.84
C SER A 150 -16.85 33.05 -27.27
N PRO A 151 -17.79 32.84 -28.21
CA PRO A 151 -18.80 33.84 -28.59
C PRO A 151 -19.72 34.21 -27.41
N PHE A 152 -19.80 33.35 -26.38
CA PHE A 152 -20.63 33.56 -25.19
C PHE A 152 -19.88 34.25 -24.04
N ARG A 153 -18.58 34.53 -24.20
CA ARG A 153 -17.71 35.06 -23.13
C ARG A 153 -18.17 36.42 -22.59
N ASP A 154 -18.80 37.23 -23.43
CA ASP A 154 -19.25 38.57 -23.08
C ASP A 154 -20.78 38.68 -22.95
N ARG A 155 -21.46 37.54 -22.71
CA ARG A 155 -22.90 37.47 -22.45
C ARG A 155 -23.26 38.31 -21.22
N PRO A 156 -24.45 39.02 -21.22
CA PRO A 156 -24.92 39.80 -20.07
C PRO A 156 -25.05 38.97 -18.80
N VAL A 157 -24.77 39.59 -17.65
CA VAL A 157 -24.79 38.93 -16.32
C VAL A 157 -26.15 38.28 -16.03
N GLU A 158 -27.25 38.99 -16.33
CA GLU A 158 -28.61 38.51 -16.07
C GLU A 158 -28.96 37.25 -16.88
N GLU A 159 -28.44 37.15 -18.10
CA GLU A 159 -28.61 35.96 -18.94
C GLU A 159 -27.77 34.80 -18.42
N ASN A 160 -26.51 35.03 -18.04
CA ASN A 160 -25.65 34.01 -17.43
C ASN A 160 -26.28 33.47 -16.14
N LEU A 161 -26.85 34.30 -15.29
CA LEU A 161 -27.52 33.86 -14.06
C LEU A 161 -28.72 32.96 -14.34
N LYS A 162 -29.56 33.30 -15.31
CA LYS A 162 -30.71 32.46 -15.73
C LYS A 162 -30.28 31.14 -16.29
N LEU A 163 -29.24 31.12 -17.10
CA LEU A 163 -28.70 29.87 -17.69
C LEU A 163 -28.03 29.00 -16.64
N PHE A 164 -27.30 29.59 -15.69
CA PHE A 164 -26.68 28.83 -14.59
C PHE A 164 -27.73 28.21 -13.67
N GLU A 165 -28.81 28.94 -13.35
CA GLU A 165 -29.95 28.37 -12.63
C GLU A 165 -30.62 27.24 -13.42
N PHE A 166 -30.78 27.40 -14.76
CA PHE A 166 -31.32 26.37 -15.64
C PHE A 166 -30.44 25.11 -15.67
N MET A 167 -29.11 25.24 -15.58
CA MET A 167 -28.21 24.08 -15.48
C MET A 167 -28.56 23.16 -14.30
N ASN A 168 -29.06 23.72 -13.18
CA ASN A 168 -29.43 22.89 -12.01
C ASN A 168 -30.90 22.46 -12.00
N SER A 169 -31.70 22.82 -12.99
CA SER A 169 -33.16 22.56 -13.01
C SER A 169 -33.56 21.11 -13.23
N GLY A 170 -32.64 20.23 -13.62
CA GLY A 170 -32.91 18.85 -14.06
C GLY A 170 -33.50 18.76 -15.47
N LYS A 171 -33.67 19.89 -16.17
CA LYS A 171 -34.18 19.96 -17.56
C LYS A 171 -33.07 20.25 -18.59
N CYS A 172 -31.91 20.66 -18.10
CA CYS A 172 -30.75 20.92 -18.93
C CYS A 172 -30.07 19.60 -19.30
N GLU A 173 -29.89 19.33 -20.60
CA GLU A 173 -29.23 18.14 -21.06
C GLU A 173 -27.71 18.19 -20.77
N PRO A 174 -27.09 17.11 -20.28
CA PRO A 174 -25.66 17.04 -20.08
C PRO A 174 -24.86 17.36 -21.35
N GLY A 175 -23.81 18.17 -21.22
CA GLY A 175 -22.95 18.57 -22.33
C GLY A 175 -23.45 19.75 -23.17
N THR A 176 -24.63 20.30 -22.87
CA THR A 176 -25.17 21.47 -23.60
C THR A 176 -24.75 22.79 -22.99
N LEU A 177 -24.63 22.87 -21.68
CA LEU A 177 -24.21 24.06 -20.94
C LEU A 177 -23.11 23.71 -19.96
N VAL A 178 -22.12 24.60 -19.86
CA VAL A 178 -21.08 24.57 -18.83
C VAL A 178 -20.84 25.96 -18.27
N LEU A 179 -20.47 26.09 -17.00
CA LEU A 179 -20.00 27.37 -16.47
C LEU A 179 -18.48 27.43 -16.54
N ARG A 180 -17.95 28.51 -17.11
CA ARG A 180 -16.51 28.74 -17.24
C ARG A 180 -16.08 29.98 -16.44
N ALA A 181 -14.92 29.90 -15.80
CA ALA A 181 -14.29 31.12 -15.24
C ALA A 181 -13.76 31.97 -16.39
N LYS A 182 -13.93 33.29 -16.30
CA LYS A 182 -13.45 34.25 -17.29
C LYS A 182 -12.11 34.82 -16.84
N ILE A 183 -11.02 34.26 -17.40
CA ILE A 183 -9.65 34.61 -16.99
C ILE A 183 -8.88 35.17 -18.19
N ASP A 184 -8.17 34.32 -18.95
CA ASP A 184 -7.35 34.76 -20.09
C ASP A 184 -7.13 33.62 -21.09
N MET A 185 -7.74 33.71 -22.27
CA MET A 185 -7.61 32.72 -23.34
C MET A 185 -6.22 32.70 -24.01
N ALA A 186 -5.38 33.71 -23.77
CA ALA A 186 -4.01 33.77 -24.27
C ALA A 186 -2.96 33.34 -23.25
N HIS A 187 -3.35 32.98 -22.01
CA HIS A 187 -2.45 32.63 -20.95
C HIS A 187 -1.54 31.44 -21.29
N PRO A 188 -0.22 31.48 -20.98
CA PRO A 188 0.72 30.38 -21.25
C PRO A 188 0.29 29.07 -20.61
N ASN A 189 -0.16 29.11 -19.33
CA ASN A 189 -0.75 27.96 -18.66
C ASN A 189 -2.18 27.73 -19.20
N MET A 190 -2.38 26.60 -19.87
CA MET A 190 -3.67 26.25 -20.49
C MET A 190 -4.81 26.08 -19.50
N LEU A 191 -4.52 25.85 -18.21
CA LEU A 191 -5.53 25.76 -17.15
C LEU A 191 -6.19 27.12 -16.84
N PHE A 192 -5.53 28.24 -17.20
CA PHE A 192 -6.08 29.59 -17.08
C PHE A 192 -6.94 30.01 -18.26
N ARG A 193 -6.98 29.21 -19.33
CA ARG A 193 -7.75 29.55 -20.54
C ARG A 193 -9.22 29.21 -20.34
N ASP A 194 -9.89 30.08 -19.59
CA ASP A 194 -11.30 30.02 -19.20
C ASP A 194 -11.73 28.58 -18.82
N PRO A 195 -11.25 28.06 -17.65
CA PRO A 195 -11.52 26.69 -17.23
C PRO A 195 -13.00 26.45 -16.91
N LEU A 196 -13.46 25.21 -17.11
CA LEU A 196 -14.76 24.77 -16.64
C LEU A 196 -14.78 24.74 -15.11
N ILE A 197 -15.82 25.33 -14.51
CA ILE A 197 -16.03 25.31 -13.06
C ILE A 197 -17.30 24.57 -12.64
N TYR A 198 -18.32 24.46 -13.53
CA TYR A 198 -19.50 23.61 -13.34
C TYR A 198 -19.88 22.88 -14.62
N ARG A 199 -20.44 21.67 -14.46
CA ARG A 199 -21.01 20.84 -15.54
C ARG A 199 -22.35 20.23 -15.11
N VAL A 200 -23.22 19.90 -16.07
CA VAL A 200 -24.49 19.20 -15.86
C VAL A 200 -24.27 17.68 -15.96
N LEU A 201 -24.77 16.90 -14.99
CA LEU A 201 -24.72 15.43 -15.01
C LEU A 201 -26.09 14.78 -14.92
N ASN A 202 -27.10 15.40 -14.29
CA ASN A 202 -28.44 14.85 -14.03
C ASN A 202 -28.43 13.46 -13.38
N ILE A 203 -27.50 13.25 -12.45
CA ILE A 203 -27.33 12.00 -11.72
C ILE A 203 -27.53 12.28 -10.22
N PRO A 204 -28.30 11.46 -9.50
CA PRO A 204 -28.43 11.59 -8.06
C PRO A 204 -27.09 11.43 -7.35
N HIS A 205 -26.80 12.29 -6.40
CA HIS A 205 -25.62 12.22 -5.55
C HIS A 205 -25.89 11.35 -4.33
N ILE A 206 -24.95 10.49 -3.90
CA ILE A 206 -25.13 9.57 -2.78
C ILE A 206 -25.60 10.29 -1.50
N ARG A 207 -25.04 11.46 -1.18
CA ARG A 207 -25.35 12.20 0.05
C ARG A 207 -26.43 13.27 -0.13
N THR A 208 -26.44 13.97 -1.24
CA THR A 208 -27.37 15.10 -1.46
C THR A 208 -28.61 14.74 -2.28
N GLY A 209 -28.72 13.49 -2.75
CA GLY A 209 -29.84 13.02 -3.54
C GLY A 209 -30.03 13.79 -4.85
N ASN A 210 -31.27 14.20 -5.13
CA ASN A 210 -31.64 14.91 -6.35
C ASN A 210 -31.56 16.46 -6.23
N LYS A 211 -30.90 16.98 -5.18
CA LYS A 211 -30.81 18.43 -4.96
C LYS A 211 -30.01 19.13 -6.07
N TRP A 212 -29.01 18.46 -6.59
CA TRP A 212 -28.08 18.99 -7.57
C TRP A 212 -28.15 18.21 -8.89
N ASN A 213 -28.11 18.93 -10.00
CA ASN A 213 -27.99 18.42 -11.37
C ASN A 213 -26.74 19.00 -12.05
N ALA A 214 -26.29 20.16 -11.60
CA ALA A 214 -25.03 20.78 -11.96
C ALA A 214 -24.01 20.58 -10.83
N TYR A 215 -22.83 20.10 -11.16
CA TYR A 215 -21.77 19.73 -10.23
C TYR A 215 -20.52 20.56 -10.46
N PRO A 216 -19.84 21.01 -9.39
CA PRO A 216 -18.58 21.75 -9.51
C PRO A 216 -17.46 20.84 -10.02
N MET A 217 -16.50 21.43 -10.72
CA MET A 217 -15.30 20.75 -11.16
C MET A 217 -14.25 20.71 -10.04
N TYR A 218 -13.36 19.70 -10.10
CA TYR A 218 -12.31 19.50 -9.11
C TYR A 218 -11.48 20.78 -8.83
N ASP A 219 -10.92 21.41 -9.88
CA ASP A 219 -10.08 22.61 -9.70
C ASP A 219 -10.80 23.78 -9.05
N PHE A 220 -12.11 23.86 -9.22
CA PHE A 220 -12.94 24.87 -8.58
C PHE A 220 -13.24 24.53 -7.12
N THR A 221 -13.43 23.24 -6.79
CA THR A 221 -13.85 22.81 -5.46
C THR A 221 -12.68 22.71 -4.48
N HIS A 222 -11.54 22.20 -4.93
CA HIS A 222 -10.42 21.78 -4.10
C HIS A 222 -9.88 22.90 -3.20
N GLY A 223 -9.53 24.06 -3.76
CA GLY A 223 -9.01 25.19 -3.00
C GLY A 223 -10.02 25.80 -2.06
N GLN A 224 -11.29 25.85 -2.46
CA GLN A 224 -12.38 26.39 -1.66
C GLN A 224 -12.69 25.50 -0.47
N SER A 225 -12.70 24.18 -0.64
CA SER A 225 -12.85 23.25 0.47
C SER A 225 -11.69 23.38 1.46
N ASP A 226 -10.45 23.50 0.98
CA ASP A 226 -9.30 23.75 1.85
C ASP A 226 -9.45 25.05 2.66
N TYR A 227 -9.93 26.12 2.01
CA TYR A 227 -10.18 27.39 2.68
C TYR A 227 -11.28 27.29 3.73
N LEU A 228 -12.43 26.69 3.39
CA LEU A 228 -13.58 26.54 4.28
C LEU A 228 -13.29 25.67 5.51
N GLU A 229 -12.44 24.65 5.36
CA GLU A 229 -12.00 23.78 6.44
C GLU A 229 -10.87 24.37 7.28
N GLY A 230 -10.30 25.51 6.88
CA GLY A 230 -9.18 26.16 7.57
C GLY A 230 -7.86 25.40 7.41
N VAL A 231 -7.70 24.66 6.33
CA VAL A 231 -6.43 24.00 5.96
C VAL A 231 -5.34 25.05 5.78
N THR A 232 -4.16 24.78 6.31
CA THR A 232 -3.00 25.69 6.20
C THR A 232 -2.01 25.22 5.14
N HIS A 233 -1.77 23.90 5.11
CA HIS A 233 -0.82 23.28 4.20
C HIS A 233 -1.54 22.17 3.41
N SER A 234 -1.55 22.35 2.10
CA SER A 234 -2.22 21.48 1.13
C SER A 234 -1.14 20.72 0.34
N TRP A 235 -0.97 19.43 0.63
CA TRP A 235 0.01 18.61 -0.06
C TRP A 235 -0.63 17.92 -1.28
N CYS A 236 0.07 17.94 -2.44
CA CYS A 236 -0.38 17.32 -3.68
C CYS A 236 0.80 16.62 -4.37
N THR A 237 0.51 15.79 -5.37
CA THR A 237 1.55 15.21 -6.22
C THR A 237 2.01 16.20 -7.31
N LEU A 238 3.19 15.96 -7.91
CA LEU A 238 3.80 16.85 -8.92
C LEU A 238 2.92 17.13 -10.14
N GLU A 239 1.96 16.27 -10.42
CA GLU A 239 1.00 16.49 -11.52
C GLU A 239 0.12 17.73 -11.33
N PHE A 240 0.02 18.25 -10.11
CA PHE A 240 -0.75 19.45 -9.76
C PHE A 240 0.09 20.75 -9.75
N VAL A 241 1.35 20.73 -10.16
CA VAL A 241 2.20 21.95 -10.22
C VAL A 241 1.56 23.02 -11.09
N GLU A 242 1.05 22.64 -12.27
CA GLU A 242 0.37 23.57 -13.19
C GLU A 242 -1.01 24.03 -12.69
N HIS A 243 -1.63 23.27 -11.77
CA HIS A 243 -2.91 23.63 -11.16
C HIS A 243 -2.77 24.64 -10.02
N ARG A 244 -1.61 24.68 -9.35
CA ARG A 244 -1.40 25.57 -8.18
C ARG A 244 -1.72 27.04 -8.45
N PRO A 245 -1.32 27.69 -9.57
CA PRO A 245 -1.70 29.07 -9.81
C PRO A 245 -3.21 29.28 -9.90
N LEU A 246 -3.96 28.31 -10.46
CA LEU A 246 -5.41 28.35 -10.54
C LEU A 246 -6.06 28.17 -9.15
N TYR A 247 -5.51 27.24 -8.34
CA TYR A 247 -5.88 27.09 -6.94
C TYR A 247 -5.71 28.40 -6.16
N ASP A 248 -4.56 29.05 -6.29
CA ASP A 248 -4.26 30.31 -5.63
C ASP A 248 -5.24 31.42 -6.06
N LEU A 249 -5.58 31.50 -7.36
CA LEU A 249 -6.52 32.46 -7.89
C LEU A 249 -7.93 32.26 -7.29
N PHE A 250 -8.44 31.05 -7.30
CA PHE A 250 -9.78 30.76 -6.78
C PHE A 250 -9.87 30.98 -5.28
N VAL A 251 -8.85 30.63 -4.50
CA VAL A 251 -8.78 30.92 -3.06
C VAL A 251 -8.77 32.44 -2.82
N THR A 252 -8.03 33.19 -3.64
CA THR A 252 -8.03 34.66 -3.57
C THR A 252 -9.43 35.23 -3.82
N TRP A 253 -10.14 34.79 -4.87
CA TRP A 253 -11.51 35.22 -5.16
C TRP A 253 -12.51 34.81 -4.07
N MET A 254 -12.32 33.63 -3.44
CA MET A 254 -13.14 33.20 -2.31
C MET A 254 -12.97 34.15 -1.11
N LYS A 255 -11.75 34.54 -0.78
CA LYS A 255 -11.47 35.51 0.29
C LYS A 255 -12.07 36.89 -0.02
N GLU A 256 -11.97 37.37 -1.26
CA GLU A 256 -12.64 38.59 -1.70
C GLU A 256 -14.17 38.51 -1.49
N TRP A 257 -14.78 37.36 -1.88
CA TRP A 257 -16.22 37.17 -1.68
C TRP A 257 -16.62 37.15 -0.21
N LYS A 258 -15.77 36.62 0.67
CA LYS A 258 -15.98 36.62 2.13
C LYS A 258 -15.65 37.95 2.78
N GLY A 259 -15.20 38.98 2.04
CA GLY A 259 -14.83 40.29 2.56
C GLY A 259 -13.46 40.34 3.24
N GLU A 260 -12.62 39.36 3.06
CA GLU A 260 -11.26 39.24 3.61
C GLU A 260 -10.25 39.89 2.65
N THR A 261 -10.35 41.19 2.42
CA THR A 261 -9.49 41.90 1.45
C THR A 261 -8.16 42.36 2.04
N ASP A 262 -8.09 42.53 3.36
CA ASP A 262 -6.88 42.89 4.05
C ASP A 262 -6.08 41.60 4.35
N ASN A 263 -4.83 41.50 3.88
CA ASN A 263 -3.97 40.35 4.06
C ASN A 263 -4.43 39.07 3.31
N ILE A 264 -4.78 39.21 2.03
CA ILE A 264 -5.14 38.04 1.17
C ILE A 264 -4.07 36.93 1.18
N GLU A 265 -2.79 37.28 1.30
CA GLU A 265 -1.69 36.35 1.37
C GLU A 265 -1.51 35.67 2.74
N ASP A 266 -2.04 36.23 3.81
CA ASP A 266 -2.00 35.66 5.15
C ASP A 266 -3.20 34.74 5.39
N ASN A 267 -3.02 33.71 6.22
CA ASN A 267 -4.09 32.78 6.64
C ASN A 267 -4.87 32.15 5.48
N ARG A 268 -4.20 31.80 4.38
CA ARG A 268 -4.79 31.03 3.29
C ARG A 268 -4.12 29.67 3.16
N PRO A 269 -4.86 28.66 2.69
CA PRO A 269 -4.25 27.36 2.35
C PRO A 269 -3.20 27.55 1.24
N ARG A 270 -2.10 26.82 1.34
CA ARG A 270 -1.01 26.87 0.35
C ARG A 270 -0.71 25.47 -0.17
N GLN A 271 -0.87 25.29 -1.47
CA GLN A 271 -0.55 24.05 -2.14
C GLN A 271 0.97 23.91 -2.29
N THR A 272 1.47 22.71 -2.03
CA THR A 272 2.88 22.33 -2.25
C THR A 272 2.94 20.90 -2.77
N GLU A 273 3.73 20.68 -3.82
CA GLU A 273 3.75 19.44 -4.54
C GLU A 273 5.00 18.61 -4.22
N PHE A 274 4.82 17.29 -4.21
CA PHE A 274 5.88 16.30 -4.03
C PHE A 274 5.76 15.15 -5.03
N ASN A 275 6.85 14.38 -5.20
CA ASN A 275 6.89 13.25 -6.10
C ASN A 275 5.94 12.14 -5.67
N LYS A 276 5.22 11.57 -6.63
CA LYS A 276 4.42 10.37 -6.38
C LYS A 276 5.30 9.15 -6.15
N LEU A 277 4.74 8.15 -5.49
CA LEU A 277 5.41 6.88 -5.31
C LEU A 277 5.18 6.02 -6.56
N ASN A 278 6.28 5.65 -7.23
CA ASN A 278 6.28 4.65 -8.29
C ASN A 278 7.14 3.47 -7.83
N LEU A 279 6.69 2.25 -8.10
CA LEU A 279 7.40 1.00 -7.81
C LEU A 279 7.59 0.21 -9.09
N ASN A 280 8.77 -0.44 -9.24
CA ASN A 280 8.96 -1.42 -10.28
C ASN A 280 8.06 -2.65 -10.05
N TYR A 281 7.82 -3.43 -11.08
CA TYR A 281 6.89 -4.57 -11.08
C TYR A 281 5.48 -4.26 -10.56
N THR A 282 5.02 -2.99 -10.69
CA THR A 282 3.76 -2.53 -10.09
C THR A 282 2.98 -1.60 -11.00
N LEU A 283 1.68 -1.83 -11.14
CA LEU A 283 0.72 -0.88 -11.73
C LEU A 283 -0.14 -0.31 -10.59
N MET A 284 -0.26 1.02 -10.53
CA MET A 284 -1.06 1.72 -9.51
C MET A 284 -2.22 2.52 -10.11
N SER A 285 -2.36 2.53 -11.44
CA SER A 285 -3.50 3.19 -12.09
C SER A 285 -4.80 2.51 -11.67
N LYS A 286 -5.72 3.26 -11.08
CA LYS A 286 -7.02 2.79 -10.61
C LYS A 286 -7.81 2.03 -11.69
N ARG A 287 -7.84 2.56 -12.92
CA ARG A 287 -8.50 1.89 -14.04
C ARG A 287 -7.92 0.50 -14.32
N ASN A 288 -6.60 0.34 -14.22
CA ASN A 288 -5.95 -0.94 -14.44
C ASN A 288 -6.19 -1.90 -13.26
N LEU A 289 -6.17 -1.40 -12.02
CA LEU A 289 -6.48 -2.21 -10.83
C LEU A 289 -7.92 -2.71 -10.87
N LEU A 290 -8.87 -1.85 -11.23
CA LEU A 290 -10.28 -2.24 -11.42
C LEU A 290 -10.42 -3.30 -12.51
N ALA A 291 -9.70 -3.17 -13.61
CA ALA A 291 -9.71 -4.15 -14.70
C ALA A 291 -9.18 -5.52 -14.23
N LEU A 292 -8.12 -5.58 -13.41
CA LEU A 292 -7.62 -6.83 -12.84
C LEU A 292 -8.68 -7.56 -12.00
N VAL A 293 -9.45 -6.82 -11.22
CA VAL A 293 -10.52 -7.38 -10.38
C VAL A 293 -11.71 -7.85 -11.23
N ASN A 294 -12.19 -7.01 -12.15
CA ASN A 294 -13.34 -7.32 -13.01
C ASN A 294 -13.09 -8.51 -13.94
N GLU A 295 -11.88 -8.61 -14.47
CA GLU A 295 -11.42 -9.71 -15.34
C GLU A 295 -11.01 -10.98 -14.57
N LYS A 296 -11.12 -10.95 -13.23
CA LYS A 296 -10.75 -12.06 -12.33
C LYS A 296 -9.30 -12.54 -12.52
N LEU A 297 -8.40 -11.62 -12.85
CA LEU A 297 -6.96 -11.88 -12.94
C LEU A 297 -6.32 -11.93 -11.55
N VAL A 298 -7.02 -11.35 -10.57
CA VAL A 298 -6.75 -11.42 -9.13
C VAL A 298 -8.04 -11.76 -8.38
N ASN A 299 -7.93 -12.18 -7.10
CA ASN A 299 -9.07 -12.64 -6.31
C ASN A 299 -9.89 -11.52 -5.65
N GLY A 300 -9.62 -10.27 -5.96
CA GLY A 300 -10.30 -9.10 -5.40
C GLY A 300 -9.32 -7.97 -5.11
N TRP A 301 -9.83 -6.90 -4.49
CA TRP A 301 -9.04 -5.73 -4.13
C TRP A 301 -8.00 -6.01 -3.04
N ASP A 302 -8.26 -6.99 -2.18
CA ASP A 302 -7.38 -7.42 -1.10
C ASP A 302 -6.48 -8.60 -1.48
N ASP A 303 -6.41 -8.97 -2.77
CA ASP A 303 -5.47 -10.00 -3.23
C ASP A 303 -4.04 -9.61 -2.83
N PRO A 304 -3.28 -10.51 -2.16
CA PRO A 304 -1.92 -10.23 -1.71
C PRO A 304 -0.90 -9.86 -2.80
N ARG A 305 -1.26 -9.98 -4.08
CA ARG A 305 -0.45 -9.53 -5.24
C ARG A 305 -0.77 -8.11 -5.69
N MET A 306 -1.87 -7.54 -5.17
CA MET A 306 -2.28 -6.16 -5.48
C MET A 306 -1.48 -5.15 -4.66
N PRO A 307 -1.17 -3.96 -5.22
CA PRO A 307 -0.47 -2.89 -4.50
C PRO A 307 -1.40 -2.07 -3.60
N THR A 308 -2.60 -2.56 -3.32
CA THR A 308 -3.57 -1.95 -2.41
C THR A 308 -3.12 -2.09 -0.95
N ILE A 309 -3.51 -1.16 -0.10
CA ILE A 309 -3.19 -1.23 1.34
C ILE A 309 -3.81 -2.47 1.95
N CYS A 310 -5.07 -2.79 1.63
CA CYS A 310 -5.72 -4.01 2.09
C CYS A 310 -5.05 -5.29 1.56
N GLY A 311 -4.51 -5.29 0.34
CA GLY A 311 -3.74 -6.40 -0.22
C GLY A 311 -2.42 -6.62 0.54
N PHE A 312 -1.67 -5.56 0.82
CA PHE A 312 -0.46 -5.66 1.63
C PHE A 312 -0.76 -6.12 3.07
N ARG A 313 -1.82 -5.60 3.68
CA ARG A 313 -2.29 -6.05 5.00
C ARG A 313 -2.60 -7.54 5.00
N ARG A 314 -3.37 -8.05 4.05
CA ARG A 314 -3.69 -9.48 3.91
C ARG A 314 -2.45 -10.34 3.64
N ARG A 315 -1.46 -9.77 2.94
CA ARG A 315 -0.16 -10.42 2.73
C ARG A 315 0.71 -10.50 3.99
N GLY A 316 0.37 -9.75 5.04
CA GLY A 316 1.11 -9.72 6.30
C GLY A 316 2.19 -8.65 6.38
N TYR A 317 2.09 -7.57 5.59
CA TYR A 317 2.91 -6.38 5.80
C TYR A 317 2.42 -5.65 7.05
N SER A 318 3.34 -5.10 7.81
CA SER A 318 3.00 -4.25 8.95
C SER A 318 2.85 -2.79 8.51
N PRO A 319 1.99 -2.00 9.16
CA PRO A 319 1.89 -0.57 8.88
C PRO A 319 3.22 0.14 9.09
N GLU A 320 3.97 -0.23 10.13
CA GLU A 320 5.28 0.36 10.43
C GLU A 320 6.32 0.09 9.34
N SER A 321 6.27 -1.09 8.71
CA SER A 321 7.18 -1.39 7.60
C SER A 321 6.91 -0.52 6.38
N ILE A 322 5.64 -0.20 6.10
CA ILE A 322 5.24 0.70 5.02
C ILE A 322 5.71 2.12 5.31
N ILE A 323 5.51 2.61 6.54
CA ILE A 323 5.98 3.95 6.94
C ILE A 323 7.51 4.03 6.90
N LYS A 324 8.24 3.02 7.41
CA LYS A 324 9.70 2.95 7.30
C LYS A 324 10.21 3.01 5.85
N PHE A 325 9.50 2.32 4.94
CA PHE A 325 9.83 2.39 3.53
C PHE A 325 9.61 3.78 2.96
N ILE A 326 8.47 4.43 3.27
CA ILE A 326 8.17 5.79 2.84
C ILE A 326 9.21 6.78 3.36
N ASP A 327 9.63 6.65 4.62
CA ASP A 327 10.70 7.46 5.21
C ASP A 327 12.05 7.27 4.50
N LYS A 328 12.37 6.03 4.08
CA LYS A 328 13.60 5.74 3.34
C LYS A 328 13.63 6.38 1.95
N ILE A 329 12.53 6.36 1.20
CA ILE A 329 12.45 6.97 -0.13
C ILE A 329 12.28 8.49 -0.07
N GLY A 330 11.71 9.01 1.00
CA GLY A 330 11.54 10.43 1.27
C GLY A 330 10.61 11.17 0.29
N TYR A 331 10.64 12.51 0.39
CA TYR A 331 9.84 13.42 -0.42
C TYR A 331 10.77 14.34 -1.21
N THR A 332 10.58 14.37 -2.52
CA THR A 332 11.42 15.16 -3.45
C THR A 332 10.53 15.85 -4.50
N LYS A 333 11.13 16.71 -5.33
CA LYS A 333 10.48 17.36 -6.47
C LYS A 333 10.79 16.65 -7.81
N ILE A 334 11.30 15.43 -7.76
CA ILE A 334 11.66 14.64 -8.94
C ILE A 334 11.02 13.26 -8.79
N ASP A 335 10.29 12.83 -9.80
CA ASP A 335 9.73 11.47 -9.84
C ASP A 335 10.85 10.44 -9.99
N ALA A 336 10.75 9.36 -9.23
CA ALA A 336 11.68 8.24 -9.28
C ALA A 336 10.94 6.92 -9.29
N LEU A 337 11.50 5.93 -9.95
CA LEU A 337 11.05 4.54 -9.87
C LEU A 337 11.81 3.88 -8.71
N ASN A 338 11.08 3.48 -7.67
CA ASN A 338 11.64 2.81 -6.51
C ASN A 338 11.62 1.30 -6.70
N ASP A 339 12.61 0.61 -6.11
CA ASP A 339 12.65 -0.85 -6.18
C ASP A 339 11.74 -1.47 -5.12
N MET A 340 10.89 -2.42 -5.54
CA MET A 340 10.06 -3.23 -4.65
C MET A 340 10.91 -4.00 -3.62
N ALA A 341 12.14 -4.38 -3.96
CA ALA A 341 13.04 -5.04 -3.02
C ALA A 341 13.39 -4.16 -1.80
N LEU A 342 13.38 -2.82 -1.95
CA LEU A 342 13.56 -1.88 -0.84
C LEU A 342 12.37 -1.92 0.13
N LEU A 343 11.14 -2.00 -0.39
CA LEU A 343 9.93 -2.19 0.44
C LEU A 343 10.00 -3.54 1.16
N GLU A 344 10.34 -4.62 0.46
CA GLU A 344 10.49 -5.95 1.06
C GLU A 344 11.60 -6.01 2.11
N SER A 345 12.67 -5.22 1.95
CA SER A 345 13.72 -5.07 2.98
C SER A 345 13.17 -4.40 4.24
N ALA A 346 12.39 -3.32 4.10
CA ALA A 346 11.76 -2.65 5.23
C ALA A 346 10.79 -3.59 5.99
N VAL A 347 10.05 -4.44 5.25
CA VAL A 347 9.17 -5.45 5.84
C VAL A 347 9.96 -6.51 6.62
N ARG A 348 11.08 -7.03 6.05
CA ARG A 348 11.95 -7.97 6.76
C ARG A 348 12.53 -7.39 8.04
N ASP A 349 13.05 -6.16 7.97
CA ASP A 349 13.64 -5.48 9.11
C ASP A 349 12.63 -5.32 10.26
N ASP A 350 11.39 -4.99 9.91
CA ASP A 350 10.31 -4.84 10.90
C ASP A 350 9.88 -6.19 11.48
N LEU A 351 9.60 -7.17 10.62
CA LEU A 351 9.14 -8.48 11.04
C LEU A 351 10.19 -9.28 11.81
N ASN A 352 11.49 -9.01 11.62
CA ASN A 352 12.52 -9.69 12.40
C ASN A 352 12.36 -9.46 13.91
N SER A 353 11.92 -8.28 14.31
CA SER A 353 11.73 -7.92 15.72
C SER A 353 10.37 -8.32 16.31
N ARG A 354 9.36 -8.64 15.47
CA ARG A 354 7.97 -8.88 15.95
C ARG A 354 7.44 -10.28 15.66
N ALA A 355 7.92 -10.95 14.62
CA ALA A 355 7.34 -12.21 14.20
C ALA A 355 7.67 -13.34 15.18
N LEU A 356 6.68 -14.13 15.57
CA LEU A 356 6.87 -15.33 16.37
C LEU A 356 7.51 -16.42 15.51
N ARG A 357 8.52 -17.11 16.05
CA ARG A 357 9.25 -18.19 15.37
C ARG A 357 8.49 -19.48 15.56
N VAL A 358 8.08 -20.09 14.46
CA VAL A 358 7.32 -21.34 14.45
C VAL A 358 7.92 -22.32 13.45
N SER A 359 7.68 -23.60 13.68
CA SER A 359 8.09 -24.67 12.77
C SER A 359 6.98 -24.99 11.78
N ALA A 360 7.33 -24.99 10.50
CA ALA A 360 6.47 -25.41 9.40
C ALA A 360 7.31 -26.14 8.35
N VAL A 361 6.76 -27.19 7.75
CA VAL A 361 7.39 -27.98 6.70
C VAL A 361 6.51 -27.90 5.46
N LEU A 362 7.01 -27.29 4.40
CA LEU A 362 6.24 -26.98 3.20
C LEU A 362 6.28 -28.13 2.17
N ASN A 363 7.40 -28.83 2.08
CA ASN A 363 7.56 -29.98 1.21
C ASN A 363 8.04 -31.16 2.06
N PRO A 364 7.12 -31.87 2.73
CA PRO A 364 7.47 -32.82 3.78
C PRO A 364 8.06 -34.13 3.26
N VAL A 365 8.99 -34.65 4.05
CA VAL A 365 9.43 -36.06 4.02
C VAL A 365 9.54 -36.57 5.45
N LYS A 366 9.16 -37.82 5.68
CA LYS A 366 9.15 -38.44 7.02
C LYS A 366 10.56 -38.86 7.45
N VAL A 367 10.90 -38.59 8.71
CA VAL A 367 12.07 -39.14 9.39
C VAL A 367 11.59 -40.05 10.52
N VAL A 368 12.15 -41.25 10.61
CA VAL A 368 11.91 -42.22 11.69
C VAL A 368 13.18 -42.36 12.52
N LEU A 369 13.09 -42.09 13.82
CA LEU A 369 14.18 -42.26 14.79
C LEU A 369 14.16 -43.69 15.33
N THR A 370 14.99 -44.57 14.79
CA THR A 370 14.94 -46.03 15.03
C THR A 370 15.23 -46.42 16.48
N ASN A 371 16.00 -45.61 17.21
CA ASN A 371 16.36 -45.80 18.62
C ASN A 371 15.57 -44.94 19.60
N TYR A 372 14.56 -44.14 19.13
CA TYR A 372 13.64 -43.43 20.03
C TYR A 372 12.52 -44.38 20.47
N PRO A 373 12.19 -44.44 21.78
CA PRO A 373 11.19 -45.38 22.28
C PRO A 373 9.81 -45.19 21.61
N GLU A 374 9.18 -46.28 21.26
CA GLU A 374 7.86 -46.28 20.64
C GLU A 374 6.80 -45.74 21.60
N GLY A 375 5.95 -44.84 21.09
CA GLY A 375 4.90 -44.20 21.89
C GLY A 375 5.39 -43.13 22.87
N GLN A 376 6.70 -42.88 23.01
CA GLN A 376 7.21 -41.82 23.84
C GLN A 376 6.97 -40.46 23.19
N LEU A 377 6.40 -39.52 23.96
CA LEU A 377 6.21 -38.12 23.58
C LEU A 377 6.94 -37.25 24.60
N GLU A 378 7.61 -36.23 24.14
CA GLU A 378 8.34 -35.28 24.99
C GLU A 378 8.01 -33.85 24.62
N GLN A 379 7.80 -33.00 25.63
CA GLN A 379 7.59 -31.56 25.41
C GLN A 379 8.93 -30.84 25.51
N LEU A 380 9.27 -30.12 24.46
CA LEU A 380 10.46 -29.30 24.34
C LEU A 380 10.06 -27.82 24.30
N THR A 381 10.89 -26.95 24.86
CA THR A 381 10.63 -25.51 24.89
C THR A 381 11.25 -24.81 23.69
N ALA A 382 10.46 -24.02 22.98
CA ALA A 382 10.90 -23.16 21.88
C ALA A 382 10.70 -21.68 22.26
N VAL A 383 11.67 -20.83 21.93
CA VAL A 383 11.58 -19.37 22.13
C VAL A 383 10.72 -18.77 21.02
N ASN A 384 9.71 -18.00 21.40
CA ASN A 384 8.79 -17.35 20.47
C ASN A 384 9.50 -16.27 19.63
N ASN A 385 10.32 -15.45 20.26
CA ASN A 385 11.05 -14.40 19.58
C ASN A 385 12.39 -14.13 20.26
N PRO A 386 13.53 -14.46 19.62
CA PRO A 386 14.84 -14.22 20.24
C PRO A 386 15.21 -12.73 20.33
N GLU A 387 14.52 -11.84 19.62
CA GLU A 387 14.72 -10.39 19.68
C GLU A 387 13.85 -9.70 20.76
N ASN A 388 12.87 -10.44 21.33
CA ASN A 388 11.95 -9.91 22.34
C ASN A 388 11.59 -10.99 23.37
N GLU A 389 12.22 -10.97 24.53
CA GLU A 389 11.98 -11.93 25.60
C GLU A 389 10.54 -11.88 26.15
N ALA A 390 9.85 -10.74 26.03
CA ALA A 390 8.47 -10.58 26.48
C ALA A 390 7.48 -11.46 25.70
N ASP A 391 7.83 -11.89 24.49
CA ASP A 391 7.01 -12.81 23.68
C ASP A 391 7.00 -14.24 24.27
N GLY A 392 7.90 -14.56 25.20
CA GLY A 392 7.93 -15.81 25.94
C GLY A 392 8.33 -17.02 25.10
N THR A 393 7.80 -18.18 25.48
CA THR A 393 8.10 -19.49 24.89
C THR A 393 6.81 -20.27 24.64
N HIS A 394 6.90 -21.30 23.81
CA HIS A 394 5.85 -22.30 23.65
C HIS A 394 6.43 -23.71 23.69
N GLU A 395 5.57 -24.71 23.88
CA GLU A 395 5.95 -26.10 23.90
C GLU A 395 5.82 -26.72 22.50
N VAL A 396 6.82 -27.51 22.12
CA VAL A 396 6.86 -28.27 20.87
C VAL A 396 7.00 -29.73 21.23
N GLU A 397 6.07 -30.56 20.76
CA GLU A 397 6.10 -31.99 21.00
C GLU A 397 7.14 -32.68 20.10
N PHE A 398 7.96 -33.55 20.72
CA PHE A 398 8.92 -34.40 20.02
C PHE A 398 8.47 -35.86 20.09
N SER A 399 8.53 -36.54 18.96
CA SER A 399 8.11 -37.95 18.81
C SER A 399 9.10 -38.74 17.98
N ARG A 400 8.89 -40.05 17.89
CA ARG A 400 9.71 -40.98 17.08
C ARG A 400 9.68 -40.63 15.58
N GLU A 401 8.56 -40.15 15.08
CA GLU A 401 8.35 -39.76 13.69
C GLU A 401 8.26 -38.24 13.55
N LEU A 402 8.98 -37.70 12.58
CA LEU A 402 9.08 -36.26 12.34
C LEU A 402 8.92 -35.95 10.85
N TRP A 403 8.37 -34.75 10.56
CA TRP A 403 8.41 -34.15 9.24
C TRP A 403 9.59 -33.18 9.14
N ILE A 404 10.37 -33.28 8.05
CA ILE A 404 11.39 -32.28 7.67
C ILE A 404 11.18 -31.85 6.21
N GLU A 405 11.85 -30.79 5.80
CA GLU A 405 11.86 -30.40 4.37
C GLU A 405 12.56 -31.47 3.53
N ARG A 406 11.95 -31.86 2.42
CA ARG A 406 12.52 -32.81 1.48
C ARG A 406 13.91 -32.40 0.99
N ASP A 407 14.11 -31.10 0.76
CA ASP A 407 15.39 -30.53 0.32
C ASP A 407 16.47 -30.58 1.40
N ASP A 408 16.14 -30.91 2.64
CA ASP A 408 17.10 -31.12 3.73
C ASP A 408 17.72 -32.52 3.72
N PHE A 409 17.28 -33.42 2.84
CA PHE A 409 17.86 -34.75 2.64
C PHE A 409 18.37 -34.94 1.22
N MET A 410 19.51 -35.65 1.08
CA MET A 410 20.08 -36.07 -0.19
C MET A 410 20.74 -37.44 -0.04
N LYS A 411 20.24 -38.44 -0.79
CA LYS A 411 20.74 -39.80 -0.73
C LYS A 411 22.19 -39.90 -1.26
N GLU A 412 22.47 -39.26 -2.38
CA GLU A 412 23.80 -39.16 -2.98
C GLU A 412 24.32 -37.72 -2.85
N ALA A 413 24.85 -37.40 -1.68
CA ALA A 413 25.27 -36.05 -1.34
C ALA A 413 26.75 -35.79 -1.63
N ASP A 414 27.06 -34.67 -2.23
CA ASP A 414 28.44 -34.19 -2.37
C ASP A 414 29.04 -33.76 -1.02
N LYS A 415 30.36 -33.49 -1.02
CA LYS A 415 31.09 -33.05 0.20
C LYS A 415 30.64 -31.70 0.72
N LYS A 416 30.01 -30.86 -0.11
CA LYS A 416 29.55 -29.52 0.24
C LYS A 416 28.14 -29.51 0.84
N PHE A 417 27.36 -30.58 0.65
CA PHE A 417 26.03 -30.70 1.21
C PHE A 417 26.10 -30.90 2.73
N MET A 418 25.73 -29.89 3.46
CA MET A 418 25.87 -29.81 4.92
C MET A 418 24.56 -30.11 5.67
N ARG A 419 23.63 -30.80 5.01
CA ARG A 419 22.35 -31.24 5.58
C ARG A 419 22.34 -32.76 5.73
N LEU A 420 21.19 -33.39 5.92
CA LEU A 420 21.04 -34.82 6.20
C LEU A 420 21.36 -35.65 4.97
N ALA A 421 22.24 -36.61 5.14
CA ALA A 421 22.64 -37.61 4.13
C ALA A 421 23.16 -38.86 4.84
N PRO A 422 23.30 -40.03 4.15
CA PRO A 422 23.78 -41.25 4.76
C PRO A 422 25.06 -41.01 5.57
N GLY A 423 25.06 -41.42 6.84
CA GLY A 423 26.16 -41.27 7.79
C GLY A 423 26.39 -39.85 8.33
N LYS A 424 25.70 -38.83 7.82
CA LYS A 424 25.86 -37.44 8.28
C LYS A 424 24.96 -37.13 9.48
N GLU A 425 25.46 -36.24 10.33
CA GLU A 425 24.75 -35.72 11.48
C GLU A 425 24.20 -34.32 11.20
N VAL A 426 23.01 -34.03 11.72
CA VAL A 426 22.40 -32.69 11.76
C VAL A 426 21.81 -32.44 13.12
N ARG A 427 21.61 -31.15 13.46
CA ARG A 427 20.90 -30.77 14.67
C ARG A 427 19.46 -30.46 14.34
N LEU A 428 18.53 -31.05 15.04
CA LEU A 428 17.13 -30.63 15.06
C LEU A 428 16.99 -29.43 16.01
N LYS A 429 16.39 -28.36 15.54
CA LYS A 429 16.27 -27.12 16.33
C LYS A 429 15.47 -27.36 17.60
N ASN A 430 15.96 -26.85 18.73
CA ASN A 430 15.41 -27.04 20.08
C ASN A 430 15.30 -28.50 20.54
N ALA A 431 15.87 -29.47 19.83
CA ALA A 431 15.76 -30.89 20.12
C ALA A 431 17.13 -31.55 20.20
N TYR A 432 17.40 -32.52 19.38
CA TYR A 432 18.56 -33.43 19.44
C TYR A 432 19.44 -33.36 18.20
N ILE A 433 20.62 -33.95 18.29
CA ILE A 433 21.43 -34.30 17.12
C ILE A 433 20.95 -35.67 16.63
N ILE A 434 20.73 -35.76 15.32
CA ILE A 434 20.37 -37.02 14.65
C ILE A 434 21.41 -37.38 13.63
N LYS A 435 21.62 -38.71 13.42
CA LYS A 435 22.51 -39.28 12.38
C LYS A 435 21.70 -40.15 11.44
N CYS A 436 21.82 -39.90 10.12
CA CYS A 436 21.18 -40.76 9.12
C CYS A 436 21.88 -42.13 9.06
N ASN A 437 21.09 -43.18 8.93
CA ASN A 437 21.60 -44.55 8.76
C ASN A 437 22.42 -44.64 7.47
N GLU A 438 23.54 -45.40 7.52
CA GLU A 438 24.44 -45.57 6.37
C GLU A 438 24.01 -46.73 5.48
N GLU A 439 23.53 -47.82 6.07
CA GLU A 439 23.19 -49.06 5.35
C GLU A 439 21.79 -48.99 4.74
N HIS A 440 20.84 -48.45 5.50
CA HIS A 440 19.46 -48.27 5.06
C HIS A 440 18.99 -46.81 5.36
N PRO A 441 19.42 -45.87 4.53
CA PRO A 441 19.16 -44.43 4.80
C PRO A 441 17.71 -44.01 4.57
N CYS A 442 17.00 -44.64 3.61
CA CYS A 442 15.63 -44.23 3.25
C CYS A 442 14.90 -45.34 2.47
N ASP A 443 13.56 -45.24 2.50
CA ASP A 443 12.67 -45.90 1.55
C ASP A 443 12.31 -44.99 0.40
N GLU A 444 12.04 -45.57 -0.77
CA GLU A 444 11.65 -44.86 -1.98
C GLU A 444 10.35 -45.45 -2.54
N ASP A 445 9.55 -44.63 -3.21
CA ASP A 445 8.37 -45.07 -3.96
C ASP A 445 8.78 -45.68 -5.34
N GLU A 446 7.77 -46.10 -6.11
CA GLU A 446 7.97 -46.68 -7.45
C GLU A 446 8.63 -45.71 -8.45
N ASN A 447 8.61 -44.41 -8.16
CA ASN A 447 9.22 -43.38 -8.99
C ASN A 447 10.60 -42.92 -8.49
N GLY A 448 11.11 -43.56 -7.42
CA GLY A 448 12.39 -43.20 -6.80
C GLY A 448 12.34 -41.98 -5.89
N ASN A 449 11.15 -41.52 -5.50
CA ASN A 449 11.04 -40.43 -4.53
C ASN A 449 11.18 -40.99 -3.11
N VAL A 450 12.01 -40.33 -2.31
CA VAL A 450 12.20 -40.70 -0.91
C VAL A 450 10.88 -40.48 -0.14
N THR A 451 10.41 -41.52 0.54
CA THR A 451 9.17 -41.49 1.34
C THR A 451 9.47 -41.44 2.84
N THR A 452 10.50 -42.17 3.30
CA THR A 452 10.89 -42.24 4.70
C THR A 452 12.40 -42.25 4.83
N ILE A 453 12.94 -41.52 5.79
CA ILE A 453 14.36 -41.45 6.12
C ILE A 453 14.56 -42.08 7.50
N TYR A 454 15.58 -42.92 7.65
CA TYR A 454 15.89 -43.59 8.90
C TYR A 454 17.11 -42.96 9.57
N CYS A 455 16.93 -42.58 10.84
CA CYS A 455 17.97 -41.94 11.64
C CYS A 455 18.03 -42.53 13.05
N THR A 456 19.13 -42.29 13.72
CA THR A 456 19.26 -42.44 15.19
C THR A 456 19.38 -41.05 15.82
N TYR A 457 18.88 -40.88 17.04
CA TYR A 457 19.11 -39.66 17.82
C TYR A 457 20.17 -39.92 18.90
N ASP A 458 20.86 -38.87 19.31
CA ASP A 458 21.82 -38.87 20.41
C ASP A 458 21.13 -38.31 21.67
N PRO A 459 20.77 -39.15 22.66
CA PRO A 459 20.06 -38.73 23.88
C PRO A 459 20.80 -37.66 24.69
N GLU A 460 22.14 -37.69 24.69
CA GLU A 460 22.98 -36.75 25.42
C GLU A 460 22.98 -35.35 24.78
N SER A 461 22.52 -35.22 23.56
CA SER A 461 22.54 -33.97 22.77
C SER A 461 21.29 -33.13 22.92
N ARG A 462 20.39 -33.44 23.87
CA ARG A 462 19.16 -32.67 24.13
C ARG A 462 19.47 -31.18 24.31
N SER A 463 18.73 -30.34 23.62
CA SER A 463 18.88 -28.89 23.73
C SER A 463 18.73 -28.43 25.19
N GLY A 464 19.64 -27.56 25.66
CA GLY A 464 19.72 -27.15 27.06
C GLY A 464 20.57 -28.02 27.97
N LEU A 465 20.99 -29.22 27.53
CA LEU A 465 21.93 -30.07 28.27
C LEU A 465 23.38 -29.83 27.80
N PRO A 466 24.41 -30.18 28.60
CA PRO A 466 25.82 -29.98 28.24
C PRO A 466 26.22 -30.63 26.91
N GLY A 467 25.70 -31.82 26.60
CA GLY A 467 25.94 -32.54 25.33
C GLY A 467 25.41 -31.83 24.09
N SER A 468 24.46 -30.89 24.27
CA SER A 468 23.91 -30.10 23.18
C SER A 468 24.94 -29.17 22.51
N ASN A 469 26.05 -28.86 23.20
CA ASN A 469 27.11 -28.00 22.68
C ASN A 469 28.12 -28.74 21.80
N ARG A 470 27.95 -30.07 21.60
CA ARG A 470 28.81 -30.86 20.72
C ARG A 470 28.84 -30.27 19.30
N LYS A 471 30.05 -29.97 18.81
CA LYS A 471 30.23 -29.44 17.46
C LYS A 471 30.02 -30.56 16.42
N ILE A 472 29.18 -30.28 15.45
CA ILE A 472 28.94 -31.13 14.29
C ILE A 472 29.17 -30.32 13.01
N LYS A 473 29.40 -30.99 11.87
CA LYS A 473 29.55 -30.35 10.57
C LYS A 473 28.19 -29.99 9.95
N GLY A 474 27.15 -30.72 10.30
CA GLY A 474 25.80 -30.53 9.78
C GLY A 474 25.13 -29.23 10.29
N LYS A 475 24.21 -28.73 9.48
CA LYS A 475 23.40 -27.55 9.82
C LYS A 475 22.25 -27.94 10.76
N THR A 476 21.64 -26.90 11.36
CA THR A 476 20.40 -27.05 12.12
C THR A 476 19.21 -27.09 11.17
N LEU A 477 18.35 -28.08 11.34
CA LEU A 477 17.10 -28.26 10.60
C LEU A 477 15.90 -27.89 11.49
N HIS A 478 14.84 -27.36 10.89
CA HIS A 478 13.53 -27.29 11.52
C HIS A 478 12.75 -28.57 11.22
N TRP A 479 11.77 -28.86 12.04
CA TRP A 479 11.01 -30.10 11.99
C TRP A 479 9.64 -29.91 12.66
N VAL A 480 8.70 -30.84 12.39
CA VAL A 480 7.40 -30.90 13.07
C VAL A 480 7.13 -32.36 13.43
N SER A 481 6.60 -32.61 14.65
CA SER A 481 6.22 -33.96 15.08
C SER A 481 5.10 -34.52 14.21
N CYS A 482 5.23 -35.75 13.72
CA CYS A 482 4.16 -36.41 12.97
C CYS A 482 2.91 -36.67 13.82
N HIS A 483 3.09 -36.82 15.15
CA HIS A 483 1.99 -37.18 16.06
C HIS A 483 0.93 -36.09 16.18
N ASN A 484 1.33 -34.81 16.26
CA ASN A 484 0.41 -33.69 16.46
C ASN A 484 0.46 -32.62 15.35
N ALA A 485 1.21 -32.89 14.26
CA ALA A 485 1.28 -31.97 13.12
C ALA A 485 -0.11 -31.61 12.58
N VAL A 486 -0.32 -30.32 12.32
CA VAL A 486 -1.55 -29.85 11.69
C VAL A 486 -1.31 -29.63 10.20
N LYS A 487 -2.16 -30.23 9.37
CA LYS A 487 -2.10 -30.03 7.92
C LYS A 487 -2.59 -28.62 7.57
N ALA A 488 -1.84 -27.93 6.71
CA ALA A 488 -2.13 -26.54 6.35
C ALA A 488 -1.98 -26.29 4.83
N GLU A 489 -2.70 -25.30 4.34
CA GLU A 489 -2.49 -24.69 3.03
C GLU A 489 -1.51 -23.51 3.18
N VAL A 490 -0.51 -23.45 2.32
CA VAL A 490 0.44 -22.33 2.28
C VAL A 490 0.43 -21.70 0.90
N ARG A 491 0.18 -20.41 0.85
CA ARG A 491 0.12 -19.60 -0.37
C ARG A 491 1.43 -18.82 -0.52
N LEU A 492 2.17 -19.14 -1.57
CA LEU A 492 3.42 -18.49 -1.91
C LEU A 492 3.16 -17.45 -2.99
N TYR A 493 3.39 -16.19 -2.65
CA TYR A 493 3.20 -15.06 -3.58
C TYR A 493 4.52 -14.59 -4.14
N ASP A 494 4.54 -14.35 -5.44
CA ASP A 494 5.60 -13.67 -6.18
C ASP A 494 5.03 -12.40 -6.84
N ARG A 495 5.83 -11.70 -7.62
CA ARG A 495 5.41 -10.51 -8.36
C ARG A 495 4.30 -10.84 -9.34
N LEU A 496 3.24 -10.03 -9.36
CA LEU A 496 2.13 -10.19 -10.31
C LEU A 496 2.59 -9.99 -11.76
N TRP A 497 3.53 -9.06 -11.97
CA TRP A 497 4.05 -8.74 -13.30
C TRP A 497 5.43 -9.36 -13.51
N LYS A 498 5.65 -9.97 -14.68
CA LYS A 498 6.95 -10.53 -15.07
C LYS A 498 7.92 -9.50 -15.64
N VAL A 499 7.46 -8.26 -15.87
CA VAL A 499 8.23 -7.15 -16.42
C VAL A 499 8.54 -6.11 -15.34
N GLU A 500 9.71 -5.51 -15.41
CA GLU A 500 10.17 -4.56 -14.39
C GLU A 500 9.39 -3.24 -14.41
N ASN A 501 9.09 -2.72 -15.61
CA ASN A 501 8.28 -1.52 -15.78
C ASN A 501 6.96 -1.82 -16.48
N PRO A 502 5.94 -2.31 -15.75
CA PRO A 502 4.67 -2.71 -16.37
C PRO A 502 3.86 -1.53 -16.92
N ARG A 503 4.12 -0.30 -16.48
CA ARG A 503 3.44 0.89 -16.99
C ARG A 503 3.84 1.17 -18.43
N ASP A 504 5.13 1.24 -18.70
CA ASP A 504 5.66 1.56 -20.03
C ASP A 504 5.42 0.38 -20.97
N THR A 505 5.69 -0.86 -20.51
CA THR A 505 5.40 -2.07 -21.29
C THR A 505 3.92 -2.17 -21.68
N LEU A 506 2.99 -1.75 -20.80
CA LEU A 506 1.56 -1.72 -21.11
C LEU A 506 1.25 -0.72 -22.25
N ALA A 507 1.90 0.44 -22.24
CA ALA A 507 1.73 1.45 -23.27
C ALA A 507 2.28 0.94 -24.62
N ASP A 508 3.50 0.41 -24.62
CA ASP A 508 4.17 -0.14 -25.81
C ASP A 508 3.36 -1.28 -26.44
N LEU A 509 2.93 -2.27 -25.65
CA LEU A 509 2.12 -3.39 -26.16
C LEU A 509 0.79 -2.94 -26.79
N ARG A 510 0.15 -1.93 -26.20
CA ARG A 510 -1.10 -1.40 -26.73
C ARG A 510 -0.89 -0.69 -28.07
N GLU A 511 0.19 0.05 -28.22
CA GLU A 511 0.54 0.75 -29.45
C GLU A 511 0.98 -0.23 -30.53
N GLU A 512 1.93 -1.12 -30.25
CA GLU A 512 2.49 -2.08 -31.19
C GLU A 512 1.45 -3.08 -31.75
N GLN A 513 0.55 -3.56 -30.85
CA GLN A 513 -0.43 -4.59 -31.20
C GLN A 513 -1.82 -4.04 -31.45
N ASN A 514 -2.03 -2.72 -31.31
CA ASN A 514 -3.34 -2.07 -31.42
C ASN A 514 -4.41 -2.81 -30.58
N CYS A 515 -4.08 -3.18 -29.35
CA CYS A 515 -4.94 -3.94 -28.45
C CYS A 515 -5.42 -3.12 -27.25
N ASP A 516 -6.46 -3.59 -26.57
CA ASP A 516 -6.93 -2.98 -25.34
C ASP A 516 -5.99 -3.26 -24.14
N ALA A 517 -6.20 -2.52 -23.04
CA ALA A 517 -5.36 -2.63 -21.86
C ALA A 517 -5.43 -4.02 -21.18
N VAL A 518 -6.59 -4.69 -21.23
CA VAL A 518 -6.78 -6.02 -20.61
C VAL A 518 -5.99 -7.08 -21.36
N THR A 519 -6.05 -7.05 -22.68
CA THR A 519 -5.29 -7.95 -23.57
C THR A 519 -3.79 -7.80 -23.33
N ALA A 520 -3.29 -6.57 -23.25
CA ALA A 520 -1.89 -6.30 -22.97
C ALA A 520 -1.49 -6.75 -21.54
N MET A 521 -2.32 -6.48 -20.53
CA MET A 521 -2.07 -6.91 -19.16
C MET A 521 -1.97 -8.44 -19.04
N LYS A 522 -2.85 -9.21 -19.69
CA LYS A 522 -2.80 -10.68 -19.68
C LYS A 522 -1.47 -11.23 -20.18
N GLN A 523 -0.82 -10.54 -21.13
CA GLN A 523 0.50 -10.95 -21.64
C GLN A 523 1.64 -10.68 -20.63
N MET A 524 1.46 -9.71 -19.73
CA MET A 524 2.48 -9.31 -18.76
C MET A 524 2.37 -10.04 -17.42
N ILE A 525 1.25 -10.70 -17.12
CA ILE A 525 1.04 -11.42 -15.86
C ILE A 525 2.05 -12.56 -15.73
N ASN A 526 2.62 -12.69 -14.52
CA ASN A 526 3.43 -13.82 -14.12
C ASN A 526 2.51 -15.00 -13.76
N PRO A 527 2.49 -16.08 -14.56
CA PRO A 527 1.62 -17.23 -14.29
C PRO A 527 1.96 -17.94 -12.96
N ASN A 528 3.18 -17.76 -12.45
CA ASN A 528 3.66 -18.31 -11.20
C ASN A 528 3.58 -17.30 -10.03
N SER A 529 2.82 -16.22 -10.20
CA SER A 529 2.66 -15.20 -9.15
C SER A 529 1.97 -15.71 -7.87
N LEU A 530 1.29 -16.85 -7.95
CA LEU A 530 0.67 -17.55 -6.83
C LEU A 530 0.90 -19.07 -6.98
N SER A 531 1.55 -19.67 -5.98
CA SER A 531 1.66 -21.13 -5.84
C SER A 531 0.98 -21.55 -4.55
N ILE A 532 0.10 -22.54 -4.62
CA ILE A 532 -0.67 -23.05 -3.47
C ILE A 532 -0.16 -24.45 -3.10
N LEU A 533 0.42 -24.57 -1.92
CA LEU A 533 0.86 -25.83 -1.33
C LEU A 533 -0.21 -26.33 -0.37
N LYS A 534 -0.73 -27.55 -0.58
CA LYS A 534 -1.87 -28.09 0.20
C LYS A 534 -1.47 -29.14 1.23
N ASP A 535 -0.26 -29.64 1.15
CA ASP A 535 0.23 -30.76 1.96
C ASP A 535 1.39 -30.33 2.87
N CYS A 536 1.29 -29.11 3.42
CA CYS A 536 2.23 -28.60 4.41
C CYS A 536 1.85 -29.09 5.81
N PHE A 537 2.85 -29.23 6.68
CA PHE A 537 2.64 -29.55 8.10
C PHE A 537 3.22 -28.45 8.97
N ILE A 538 2.42 -28.02 9.95
CA ILE A 538 2.78 -26.98 10.91
C ILE A 538 2.61 -27.50 12.34
N GLU A 539 3.33 -26.91 13.28
CA GLU A 539 3.12 -27.17 14.70
C GLU A 539 1.76 -26.59 15.19
N PRO A 540 1.12 -27.19 16.20
CA PRO A 540 -0.19 -26.73 16.69
C PRO A 540 -0.21 -25.29 17.16
N PHE A 541 0.89 -24.77 17.71
CA PHE A 541 1.02 -23.38 18.12
C PHE A 541 0.78 -22.42 16.94
N ALA A 542 1.38 -22.69 15.79
CA ALA A 542 1.16 -21.90 14.58
C ALA A 542 -0.29 -21.97 14.08
N ALA A 543 -0.93 -23.14 14.18
CA ALA A 543 -2.33 -23.35 13.76
C ALA A 543 -3.32 -22.57 14.61
N SER A 544 -2.99 -22.24 15.86
CA SER A 544 -3.85 -21.48 16.78
C SER A 544 -3.83 -19.97 16.55
N MET A 545 -2.97 -19.47 15.67
CA MET A 545 -2.78 -18.04 15.44
C MET A 545 -3.91 -17.42 14.62
N LYS A 546 -4.31 -16.20 15.02
CA LYS A 546 -5.35 -15.44 14.32
C LYS A 546 -4.80 -14.76 13.06
N PRO A 547 -5.65 -14.41 12.08
CA PRO A 547 -5.27 -13.55 10.97
C PRO A 547 -4.50 -12.30 11.42
N LEU A 548 -3.54 -11.87 10.63
CA LEU A 548 -2.63 -10.75 10.89
C LEU A 548 -1.61 -10.95 12.02
N THR A 549 -1.50 -12.16 12.59
CA THR A 549 -0.35 -12.52 13.43
C THR A 549 0.89 -12.67 12.55
N TYR A 550 1.99 -12.03 12.92
CA TYR A 550 3.24 -12.14 12.18
C TYR A 550 4.02 -13.36 12.64
N LEU A 551 4.32 -14.25 11.70
CA LEU A 551 5.05 -15.50 11.96
C LEU A 551 6.32 -15.56 11.11
N GLN A 552 7.36 -16.14 11.66
CA GLN A 552 8.51 -16.60 10.89
C GLN A 552 8.48 -18.13 10.84
N PHE A 553 8.18 -18.71 9.68
CA PHE A 553 8.45 -20.10 9.43
C PHE A 553 9.96 -20.28 9.37
N GLN A 554 10.50 -20.95 10.37
CA GLN A 554 11.94 -21.01 10.62
C GLN A 554 12.70 -21.48 9.39
N ARG A 555 13.76 -20.75 9.00
CA ARG A 555 14.58 -20.97 7.81
C ARG A 555 13.90 -20.74 6.44
N ILE A 556 12.58 -20.43 6.41
CA ILE A 556 11.79 -20.32 5.16
C ILE A 556 11.48 -18.86 4.83
N GLY A 557 10.80 -18.15 5.72
CA GLY A 557 10.34 -16.78 5.48
C GLY A 557 9.37 -16.28 6.53
N TYR A 558 8.78 -15.13 6.26
CA TYR A 558 7.72 -14.54 7.08
C TYR A 558 6.37 -14.85 6.46
N PHE A 559 5.42 -15.14 7.32
CA PHE A 559 4.07 -15.58 6.96
C PHE A 559 3.04 -14.96 7.91
N THR A 560 1.78 -14.98 7.48
CA THR A 560 0.63 -14.61 8.31
C THR A 560 -0.52 -15.57 8.04
N PRO A 561 -1.33 -15.96 9.04
CA PRO A 561 -2.57 -16.66 8.77
C PRO A 561 -3.50 -15.78 7.92
N ASP A 562 -4.08 -16.35 6.86
CA ASP A 562 -5.03 -15.66 5.98
C ASP A 562 -6.40 -15.49 6.67
N SER A 563 -7.19 -14.52 6.19
CA SER A 563 -8.60 -14.38 6.60
C SER A 563 -9.46 -15.61 6.28
N ASP A 564 -9.05 -16.41 5.28
CA ASP A 564 -9.73 -17.67 4.90
C ASP A 564 -9.38 -18.84 5.85
N SER A 565 -8.46 -18.63 6.81
CA SER A 565 -8.02 -19.67 7.75
C SER A 565 -9.11 -20.05 8.73
N THR A 566 -9.34 -21.34 8.90
CA THR A 566 -10.21 -21.90 9.96
C THR A 566 -9.42 -22.90 10.80
N ALA A 567 -9.98 -23.32 11.94
CA ALA A 567 -9.34 -24.32 12.80
C ALA A 567 -9.13 -25.67 12.08
N GLU A 568 -10.08 -26.03 11.19
CA GLU A 568 -10.06 -27.28 10.42
C GLU A 568 -9.18 -27.18 9.17
N LYS A 569 -9.01 -25.96 8.66
CA LYS A 569 -8.22 -25.68 7.46
C LYS A 569 -7.37 -24.42 7.66
N PRO A 570 -6.23 -24.51 8.33
CA PRO A 570 -5.30 -23.40 8.45
C PRO A 570 -4.74 -22.99 7.08
N VAL A 571 -4.74 -21.70 6.79
CA VAL A 571 -4.22 -21.11 5.55
C VAL A 571 -3.21 -20.02 5.89
N PHE A 572 -2.04 -20.04 5.27
CA PHE A 572 -0.98 -19.06 5.52
C PHE A 572 -0.53 -18.38 4.23
N ASN A 573 -0.38 -17.07 4.30
CA ASN A 573 0.16 -16.24 3.23
C ASN A 573 1.64 -15.96 3.48
N LYS A 574 2.49 -16.21 2.47
CA LYS A 574 3.88 -15.77 2.51
C LYS A 574 3.97 -14.26 2.37
N THR A 575 4.56 -13.61 3.37
CA THR A 575 4.81 -12.16 3.36
C THR A 575 6.06 -11.84 2.55
N VAL A 576 7.23 -12.21 3.04
CA VAL A 576 8.54 -12.05 2.37
C VAL A 576 9.49 -13.21 2.73
N GLY A 577 10.52 -13.43 1.91
CA GLY A 577 11.58 -14.39 2.20
C GLY A 577 12.59 -13.84 3.22
N LEU A 578 13.41 -14.75 3.82
CA LEU A 578 14.46 -14.36 4.76
C LEU A 578 15.66 -13.66 4.11
N LYS A 579 15.93 -13.94 2.83
CA LYS A 579 17.09 -13.36 2.14
C LYS A 579 16.77 -11.94 1.72
N ASP A 580 17.66 -11.02 2.09
CA ASP A 580 17.62 -9.66 1.60
C ASP A 580 18.15 -9.61 0.16
N THR A 581 17.23 -9.41 -0.80
CA THR A 581 17.57 -9.25 -2.21
C THR A 581 18.05 -7.83 -2.51
N TRP A 582 17.58 -6.82 -1.76
CA TRP A 582 18.00 -5.43 -1.90
C TRP A 582 19.49 -5.24 -1.59
N ALA A 583 19.97 -5.82 -0.49
CA ALA A 583 21.37 -5.79 -0.13
C ALA A 583 22.31 -6.45 -1.16
N LYS A 584 21.77 -7.28 -2.06
CA LYS A 584 22.54 -7.89 -3.16
C LYS A 584 22.58 -7.05 -4.41
N ILE A 585 21.51 -6.29 -4.69
CA ILE A 585 21.43 -5.39 -5.86
C ILE A 585 22.40 -4.21 -5.70
N ASN A 586 22.63 -3.77 -4.45
CA ASN A 586 23.49 -2.63 -4.14
C ASN A 586 24.94 -2.99 -3.73
N LYS A 587 25.36 -4.23 -3.94
CA LYS A 587 26.76 -4.69 -3.85
C LYS A 587 27.36 -4.85 -5.23
#